data_a2a4cb570a36c76d2c3f7ba81aa06637
#
_entry.id   a2a4cb570a36c76d2c3f7ba81aa06637
#
_cell.length_a   1.000
_cell.length_b   1.000
_cell.length_c   1.000
_cell.angle_alpha   90.00
_cell.angle_beta   90.00
_cell.angle_gamma   90.00
#
_symmetry.space_group_name_H-M   'P 1'
#
loop_
_entity.id
_entity.type
_entity.pdbx_description
1 polymer ?
#
loop_
_entity_poly.entity_id
_entity_poly.type
_entity_poly.pdbx_seq_one_letter_code
_entity_poly.pdbx_strand_id
1 'polypeptide(L)'
;MVVHRGECPDSCHCVWESNMVLCTDAGLREFPQGLPLDTVTLHLERNYIRSLPEGAFRELTHLRELYLSHNHINTLSSGALRHLSSELRLLDLSHNLLRQASRDEFGSTRAKTRLYNNPWHCDCTLQELMETLNLEPETVNGIMCESSVRSSGEGSRWEDPGGAAEHSGQPLVKLLNSGVNFCRLQRKTTDVAMLVTMFVWFFMVIVYVVYYVRQNQAETRRHLEYLKSLPSPRKTLTETDTISTGL
;
A
#
# COMPACT_ATOMS: atom_id res chain seq x y z
N MET A 1 -12.30 27.48 -39.01
CA MET A 1 -11.53 26.42 -38.34
C MET A 1 -12.44 25.19 -38.27
N VAL A 2 -12.12 24.16 -39.05
CA VAL A 2 -12.82 22.87 -38.97
C VAL A 2 -12.30 22.20 -37.69
N VAL A 3 -13.09 22.19 -36.61
CA VAL A 3 -12.79 21.40 -35.43
C VAL A 3 -12.89 19.96 -35.91
N HIS A 4 -11.78 19.22 -35.95
CA HIS A 4 -11.80 17.77 -36.09
C HIS A 4 -12.51 17.21 -34.84
N ARG A 5 -13.82 17.02 -34.96
CA ARG A 5 -14.57 16.19 -34.01
C ARG A 5 -14.07 14.77 -34.21
N GLY A 6 -13.49 14.17 -33.16
CA GLY A 6 -13.07 12.78 -33.22
C GLY A 6 -14.24 11.89 -33.65
N GLU A 7 -13.94 10.74 -34.24
CA GLU A 7 -14.96 9.74 -34.58
C GLU A 7 -15.52 9.14 -33.28
N CYS A 8 -16.82 8.83 -33.26
CA CYS A 8 -17.43 8.15 -32.14
C CYS A 8 -16.98 6.68 -32.17
N PRO A 9 -16.53 6.10 -31.05
CA PRO A 9 -16.20 4.67 -31.00
C PRO A 9 -17.40 3.81 -31.42
N ASP A 10 -17.17 2.74 -32.18
CA ASP A 10 -18.23 1.89 -32.76
C ASP A 10 -19.21 1.30 -31.73
N SER A 11 -18.75 1.07 -30.51
CA SER A 11 -19.56 0.54 -29.42
C SER A 11 -20.27 1.60 -28.58
N CYS A 12 -20.16 2.88 -28.97
CA CYS A 12 -20.71 4.00 -28.22
C CYS A 12 -21.66 4.83 -29.11
N HIS A 13 -22.50 5.60 -28.47
CA HIS A 13 -23.35 6.60 -29.12
C HIS A 13 -22.94 8.00 -28.67
N CYS A 14 -22.60 8.88 -29.61
CA CYS A 14 -22.16 10.24 -29.30
C CYS A 14 -23.26 11.24 -29.57
N VAL A 15 -23.64 12.00 -28.54
CA VAL A 15 -24.60 13.09 -28.63
C VAL A 15 -23.80 14.39 -28.72
N TRP A 16 -23.56 14.84 -29.96
CA TRP A 16 -22.66 15.96 -30.28
C TRP A 16 -23.14 17.31 -29.75
N GLU A 17 -24.45 17.49 -29.59
CA GLU A 17 -25.04 18.74 -29.09
C GLU A 17 -24.71 19.02 -27.63
N SER A 18 -24.59 17.95 -26.81
CA SER A 18 -24.29 18.00 -25.39
C SER A 18 -22.88 17.51 -25.03
N ASN A 19 -22.08 17.13 -26.03
CA ASN A 19 -20.76 16.52 -25.83
C ASN A 19 -20.80 15.31 -24.88
N MET A 20 -21.82 14.48 -25.05
CA MET A 20 -22.06 13.29 -24.24
C MET A 20 -21.74 12.03 -25.03
N VAL A 21 -21.03 11.10 -24.41
CA VAL A 21 -20.71 9.79 -24.98
C VAL A 21 -21.35 8.71 -24.13
N LEU A 22 -22.21 7.91 -24.78
CA LEU A 22 -22.98 6.83 -24.17
C LEU A 22 -22.42 5.48 -24.64
N CYS A 23 -21.75 4.79 -23.74
CA CYS A 23 -21.21 3.44 -23.96
C CYS A 23 -21.81 2.45 -22.93
N THR A 24 -23.03 2.68 -22.49
CA THR A 24 -23.72 1.86 -21.50
C THR A 24 -24.14 0.51 -22.12
N ASP A 25 -23.94 -0.60 -21.39
CA ASP A 25 -24.26 -1.96 -21.86
C ASP A 25 -23.58 -2.33 -23.21
N ALA A 26 -22.42 -1.75 -23.49
CA ALA A 26 -21.71 -1.90 -24.78
C ALA A 26 -20.81 -3.14 -24.84
N GLY A 27 -20.76 -3.96 -23.78
CA GLY A 27 -19.94 -5.17 -23.71
C GLY A 27 -18.43 -4.87 -23.59
N LEU A 28 -18.04 -3.66 -23.23
CA LEU A 28 -16.65 -3.23 -23.14
C LEU A 28 -15.92 -4.00 -22.05
N ARG A 29 -14.75 -4.53 -22.37
CA ARG A 29 -13.83 -5.19 -21.44
C ARG A 29 -12.68 -4.33 -21.01
N GLU A 30 -12.37 -3.31 -21.79
CA GLU A 30 -11.31 -2.34 -21.57
C GLU A 30 -11.84 -0.92 -21.78
N PHE A 31 -11.09 0.06 -21.32
CA PHE A 31 -11.42 1.47 -21.52
C PHE A 31 -11.39 1.80 -23.02
N PRO A 32 -12.47 2.39 -23.59
CA PRO A 32 -12.55 2.69 -25.02
C PRO A 32 -11.50 3.72 -25.44
N GLN A 33 -10.90 3.51 -26.61
CA GLN A 33 -9.97 4.42 -27.22
C GLN A 33 -10.68 5.36 -28.21
N GLY A 34 -10.07 6.49 -28.52
CA GLY A 34 -10.59 7.39 -29.55
C GLY A 34 -11.85 8.17 -29.16
N LEU A 35 -12.05 8.38 -27.85
CA LEU A 35 -13.14 9.22 -27.37
C LEU A 35 -13.00 10.66 -27.87
N PRO A 36 -14.11 11.35 -28.22
CA PRO A 36 -14.07 12.77 -28.60
C PRO A 36 -13.44 13.63 -27.49
N LEU A 37 -12.50 14.49 -27.85
CA LEU A 37 -11.72 15.31 -26.90
C LEU A 37 -12.57 16.36 -26.17
N ASP A 38 -13.71 16.74 -26.74
CA ASP A 38 -14.67 17.68 -26.19
C ASP A 38 -15.74 17.02 -25.33
N THR A 39 -15.55 15.73 -24.97
CA THR A 39 -16.49 14.98 -24.11
C THR A 39 -16.64 15.65 -22.75
N VAL A 40 -17.89 15.96 -22.39
CA VAL A 40 -18.27 16.56 -21.10
C VAL A 40 -18.84 15.51 -20.16
N THR A 41 -19.65 14.57 -20.67
CA THR A 41 -20.25 13.49 -19.89
C THR A 41 -19.95 12.16 -20.57
N LEU A 42 -19.39 11.22 -19.79
CA LEU A 42 -19.00 9.90 -20.27
C LEU A 42 -19.71 8.81 -19.47
N HIS A 43 -20.54 8.05 -20.15
CA HIS A 43 -21.28 6.91 -19.62
C HIS A 43 -20.65 5.59 -20.04
N LEU A 44 -20.10 4.87 -19.07
CA LEU A 44 -19.46 3.57 -19.24
C LEU A 44 -20.08 2.50 -18.34
N GLU A 45 -21.28 2.76 -17.81
CA GLU A 45 -21.93 1.84 -16.88
C GLU A 45 -22.30 0.51 -17.53
N ARG A 46 -22.42 -0.52 -16.70
CA ARG A 46 -22.86 -1.87 -17.11
C ARG A 46 -22.02 -2.48 -18.22
N ASN A 47 -20.72 -2.42 -18.02
CA ASN A 47 -19.74 -3.05 -18.89
C ASN A 47 -18.89 -4.08 -18.10
N TYR A 48 -17.87 -4.62 -18.72
CA TYR A 48 -16.98 -5.62 -18.12
C TYR A 48 -15.56 -5.09 -17.92
N ILE A 49 -15.40 -3.78 -17.77
CA ILE A 49 -14.10 -3.11 -17.59
C ILE A 49 -13.51 -3.58 -16.24
N ARG A 50 -12.27 -4.07 -16.28
CA ARG A 50 -11.59 -4.63 -15.10
C ARG A 50 -10.55 -3.71 -14.48
N SER A 51 -9.95 -2.84 -15.27
CA SER A 51 -8.91 -1.92 -14.83
C SER A 51 -8.99 -0.59 -15.58
N LEU A 52 -8.53 0.46 -14.93
CA LEU A 52 -8.33 1.77 -15.54
C LEU A 52 -6.83 1.98 -15.71
N PRO A 53 -6.33 2.15 -16.94
CA PRO A 53 -4.92 2.39 -17.19
C PRO A 53 -4.51 3.81 -16.75
N GLU A 54 -3.21 4.00 -16.51
CA GLU A 54 -2.67 5.32 -16.25
C GLU A 54 -2.94 6.26 -17.44
N GLY A 55 -3.43 7.46 -17.12
CA GLY A 55 -3.67 8.49 -18.13
C GLY A 55 -4.85 8.25 -19.06
N ALA A 56 -5.76 7.30 -18.75
CA ALA A 56 -6.97 7.02 -19.54
C ALA A 56 -7.80 8.29 -19.84
N PHE A 57 -7.77 9.26 -18.96
CA PHE A 57 -8.58 10.49 -19.04
C PHE A 57 -7.74 11.74 -19.40
N ARG A 58 -6.45 11.58 -19.75
CA ARG A 58 -5.53 12.71 -19.97
C ARG A 58 -6.01 13.70 -21.03
N GLU A 59 -6.63 13.17 -22.08
CA GLU A 59 -7.09 13.97 -23.22
C GLU A 59 -8.49 14.56 -23.01
N LEU A 60 -9.26 14.05 -22.04
CA LEU A 60 -10.63 14.47 -21.77
C LEU A 60 -10.66 15.65 -20.79
N THR A 61 -10.08 16.78 -21.20
CA THR A 61 -9.89 17.98 -20.38
C THR A 61 -11.18 18.69 -19.98
N HIS A 62 -12.27 18.45 -20.71
CA HIS A 62 -13.59 19.04 -20.47
C HIS A 62 -14.55 18.14 -19.73
N LEU A 63 -14.09 16.96 -19.28
CA LEU A 63 -14.94 15.97 -18.62
C LEU A 63 -15.46 16.51 -17.29
N ARG A 64 -16.77 16.53 -17.12
CA ARG A 64 -17.48 16.97 -15.91
C ARG A 64 -18.15 15.84 -15.16
N GLU A 65 -18.60 14.81 -15.87
CA GLU A 65 -19.29 13.68 -15.28
C GLU A 65 -18.75 12.38 -15.86
N LEU A 66 -18.37 11.46 -15.00
CA LEU A 66 -17.83 10.14 -15.34
C LEU A 66 -18.59 9.07 -14.59
N TYR A 67 -19.27 8.22 -15.34
CA TYR A 67 -20.06 7.11 -14.82
C TYR A 67 -19.41 5.78 -15.19
N LEU A 68 -18.90 5.06 -14.19
CA LEU A 68 -18.22 3.77 -14.30
C LEU A 68 -18.89 2.69 -13.44
N SER A 69 -20.11 2.95 -12.98
CA SER A 69 -20.82 2.00 -12.11
C SER A 69 -21.16 0.69 -12.82
N HIS A 70 -21.38 -0.38 -12.04
CA HIS A 70 -21.72 -1.70 -12.57
C HIS A 70 -20.70 -2.23 -13.60
N ASN A 71 -19.43 -2.15 -13.26
CA ASN A 71 -18.31 -2.74 -13.99
C ASN A 71 -17.63 -3.83 -13.14
N HIS A 72 -16.50 -4.32 -13.58
CA HIS A 72 -15.69 -5.31 -12.87
C HIS A 72 -14.36 -4.71 -12.45
N ILE A 73 -14.29 -3.40 -12.20
CA ILE A 73 -13.06 -2.70 -11.87
C ILE A 73 -12.58 -3.19 -10.50
N ASN A 74 -11.47 -3.90 -10.49
CA ASN A 74 -10.84 -4.42 -9.28
C ASN A 74 -9.50 -3.76 -8.96
N THR A 75 -8.90 -3.09 -9.94
CA THR A 75 -7.63 -2.39 -9.80
C THR A 75 -7.66 -1.04 -10.52
N LEU A 76 -7.08 -0.05 -9.87
CA LEU A 76 -6.76 1.24 -10.47
C LEU A 76 -5.23 1.32 -10.59
N SER A 77 -4.73 1.67 -11.78
CA SER A 77 -3.30 1.95 -11.92
C SER A 77 -2.92 3.20 -11.12
N SER A 78 -1.69 3.26 -10.63
CA SER A 78 -1.19 4.48 -9.97
C SER A 78 -1.37 5.68 -10.89
N GLY A 79 -2.06 6.71 -10.39
CA GLY A 79 -2.39 7.88 -11.19
C GLY A 79 -3.49 7.70 -12.24
N ALA A 80 -4.25 6.59 -12.22
CA ALA A 80 -5.33 6.35 -13.18
C ALA A 80 -6.33 7.52 -13.28
N LEU A 81 -6.69 8.09 -12.13
CA LEU A 81 -7.64 9.20 -12.01
C LEU A 81 -6.95 10.57 -11.82
N ARG A 82 -5.62 10.60 -11.75
CA ARG A 82 -4.84 11.83 -11.51
C ARG A 82 -5.06 12.90 -12.58
N HIS A 83 -5.28 12.47 -13.81
CA HIS A 83 -5.43 13.36 -14.97
C HIS A 83 -6.91 13.67 -15.29
N LEU A 84 -7.82 13.35 -14.38
CA LEU A 84 -9.19 13.80 -14.53
C LEU A 84 -9.25 15.32 -14.57
N SER A 85 -10.15 15.83 -15.41
CA SER A 85 -10.39 17.26 -15.53
C SER A 85 -10.60 17.93 -14.17
N SER A 86 -10.01 19.11 -13.97
CA SER A 86 -10.29 19.95 -12.80
C SER A 86 -11.76 20.42 -12.74
N GLU A 87 -12.48 20.33 -13.86
CA GLU A 87 -13.90 20.63 -13.97
C GLU A 87 -14.80 19.45 -13.57
N LEU A 88 -14.22 18.26 -13.25
CA LEU A 88 -14.99 17.10 -12.90
C LEU A 88 -15.85 17.38 -11.67
N ARG A 89 -17.14 17.11 -11.78
CA ARG A 89 -18.15 17.33 -10.73
C ARG A 89 -18.65 16.04 -10.10
N LEU A 90 -18.71 14.97 -10.90
CA LEU A 90 -19.20 13.66 -10.48
C LEU A 90 -18.29 12.55 -11.00
N LEU A 91 -17.94 11.63 -10.09
CA LEU A 91 -17.25 10.38 -10.37
C LEU A 91 -18.03 9.23 -9.72
N ASP A 92 -18.60 8.35 -10.53
CA ASP A 92 -19.31 7.18 -10.03
C ASP A 92 -18.54 5.90 -10.30
N LEU A 93 -17.98 5.31 -9.24
CA LEU A 93 -17.29 4.02 -9.22
C LEU A 93 -18.03 2.98 -8.39
N SER A 94 -19.30 3.22 -8.09
CA SER A 94 -20.12 2.29 -7.32
C SER A 94 -20.33 0.95 -8.05
N HIS A 95 -20.72 -0.09 -7.33
CA HIS A 95 -20.99 -1.42 -7.90
C HIS A 95 -19.83 -1.97 -8.76
N ASN A 96 -18.61 -1.93 -8.21
CA ASN A 96 -17.41 -2.49 -8.80
C ASN A 96 -16.78 -3.54 -7.88
N LEU A 97 -15.56 -3.93 -8.13
CA LEU A 97 -14.82 -4.94 -7.36
C LEU A 97 -13.58 -4.36 -6.68
N LEU A 98 -13.61 -3.06 -6.38
CA LEU A 98 -12.50 -2.38 -5.72
C LEU A 98 -12.37 -2.86 -4.27
N ARG A 99 -11.19 -3.38 -3.94
CA ARG A 99 -10.85 -3.81 -2.57
C ARG A 99 -9.97 -2.82 -1.84
N GLN A 100 -9.13 -2.13 -2.58
CA GLN A 100 -8.18 -1.14 -2.07
C GLN A 100 -8.14 0.05 -3.00
N ALA A 101 -7.92 1.21 -2.43
CA ALA A 101 -7.66 2.44 -3.16
C ALA A 101 -6.88 3.41 -2.26
N SER A 102 -6.07 4.23 -2.89
CA SER A 102 -5.24 5.23 -2.21
C SER A 102 -5.34 6.60 -2.88
N ARG A 103 -4.73 7.58 -2.26
CA ARG A 103 -4.61 8.92 -2.86
C ARG A 103 -3.81 8.94 -4.15
N ASP A 104 -2.94 7.96 -4.36
CA ASP A 104 -2.08 7.92 -5.55
C ASP A 104 -2.90 7.65 -6.82
N GLU A 105 -3.97 6.84 -6.72
CA GLU A 105 -4.86 6.59 -7.86
C GLU A 105 -5.83 7.75 -8.11
N PHE A 106 -6.37 8.35 -7.05
CA PHE A 106 -7.40 9.39 -7.15
C PHE A 106 -6.84 10.80 -7.38
N GLY A 107 -5.60 11.06 -6.96
CA GLY A 107 -5.02 12.40 -7.02
C GLY A 107 -5.77 13.41 -6.15
N SER A 108 -5.95 14.62 -6.66
CA SER A 108 -6.60 15.73 -5.94
C SER A 108 -8.00 16.05 -6.48
N THR A 109 -8.76 15.04 -6.90
CA THR A 109 -10.12 15.26 -7.42
C THR A 109 -11.03 15.91 -6.37
N ARG A 110 -11.81 16.90 -6.79
CA ARG A 110 -12.83 17.56 -5.97
C ARG A 110 -14.25 17.14 -6.34
N ALA A 111 -14.38 16.22 -7.28
CA ALA A 111 -15.66 15.72 -7.74
C ALA A 111 -16.41 15.04 -6.60
N LYS A 112 -17.75 15.13 -6.61
CA LYS A 112 -18.58 14.25 -5.79
C LYS A 112 -18.32 12.81 -6.21
N THR A 113 -17.93 11.96 -5.27
CA THR A 113 -17.48 10.61 -5.56
C THR A 113 -18.42 9.60 -4.91
N ARG A 114 -18.81 8.58 -5.69
CA ARG A 114 -19.62 7.44 -5.25
C ARG A 114 -18.78 6.18 -5.28
N LEU A 115 -18.64 5.51 -4.12
CA LEU A 115 -17.78 4.34 -3.93
C LEU A 115 -18.50 3.16 -3.26
N TYR A 116 -19.82 3.26 -3.09
CA TYR A 116 -20.63 2.23 -2.44
C TYR A 116 -20.71 0.93 -3.25
N ASN A 117 -21.08 -0.15 -2.60
CA ASN A 117 -21.15 -1.49 -3.21
C ASN A 117 -19.86 -1.92 -3.92
N ASN A 118 -18.73 -1.76 -3.23
CA ASN A 118 -17.45 -2.34 -3.55
C ASN A 118 -16.98 -3.21 -2.36
N PRO A 119 -16.22 -4.28 -2.59
CA PRO A 119 -15.75 -5.18 -1.52
C PRO A 119 -14.53 -4.62 -0.79
N TRP A 120 -14.68 -3.50 -0.10
CA TRP A 120 -13.58 -2.76 0.52
C TRP A 120 -12.85 -3.55 1.60
N HIS A 121 -11.54 -3.52 1.55
CA HIS A 121 -10.69 -3.86 2.68
C HIS A 121 -10.43 -2.61 3.51
N CYS A 122 -10.99 -2.55 4.72
CA CYS A 122 -10.86 -1.38 5.57
C CYS A 122 -9.51 -1.38 6.31
N ASP A 123 -8.65 -0.48 5.89
CA ASP A 123 -7.32 -0.23 6.42
C ASP A 123 -7.05 1.28 6.56
N CYS A 124 -5.85 1.63 7.00
CA CYS A 124 -5.43 3.03 7.12
C CYS A 124 -5.47 3.77 5.78
N THR A 125 -5.06 3.12 4.69
CA THR A 125 -4.97 3.73 3.37
C THR A 125 -6.36 4.15 2.87
N LEU A 126 -7.35 3.26 3.03
CA LEU A 126 -8.73 3.55 2.69
C LEU A 126 -9.32 4.65 3.57
N GLN A 127 -9.05 4.62 4.89
CA GLN A 127 -9.49 5.68 5.81
C GLN A 127 -8.96 7.04 5.36
N GLU A 128 -7.67 7.17 5.10
CA GLU A 128 -7.05 8.41 4.65
C GLU A 128 -7.62 8.90 3.31
N LEU A 129 -7.93 7.99 2.38
CA LEU A 129 -8.57 8.32 1.13
C LEU A 129 -9.96 8.91 1.36
N MET A 130 -10.79 8.26 2.18
CA MET A 130 -12.17 8.69 2.45
C MET A 130 -12.23 10.06 3.15
N GLU A 131 -11.24 10.39 3.97
CA GLU A 131 -11.12 11.71 4.61
C GLU A 131 -10.79 12.85 3.62
N THR A 132 -10.25 12.51 2.44
CA THR A 132 -9.83 13.50 1.43
C THR A 132 -10.82 13.67 0.28
N LEU A 133 -11.63 12.64 0.02
CA LEU A 133 -12.60 12.67 -1.08
C LEU A 133 -13.87 13.43 -0.68
N ASN A 134 -14.44 14.11 -1.68
CA ASN A 134 -15.78 14.68 -1.55
C ASN A 134 -16.84 13.60 -1.81
N LEU A 135 -17.10 12.78 -0.79
CA LEU A 135 -18.08 11.71 -0.88
C LEU A 135 -19.50 12.26 -0.93
N GLU A 136 -20.37 11.63 -1.74
CA GLU A 136 -21.78 11.99 -1.78
C GLU A 136 -22.48 11.50 -0.50
N PRO A 137 -23.05 12.40 0.34
CA PRO A 137 -23.50 12.07 1.70
C PRO A 137 -24.52 10.94 1.77
N GLU A 138 -25.41 10.84 0.78
CA GLU A 138 -26.46 9.82 0.74
C GLU A 138 -25.92 8.40 0.50
N THR A 139 -24.72 8.29 -0.08
CA THR A 139 -24.11 7.02 -0.49
C THR A 139 -23.05 6.50 0.46
N VAL A 140 -22.62 7.32 1.39
CA VAL A 140 -21.49 7.00 2.32
C VAL A 140 -21.77 5.77 3.17
N ASN A 141 -23.02 5.58 3.60
CA ASN A 141 -23.42 4.41 4.38
C ASN A 141 -23.36 3.09 3.59
N GLY A 142 -23.32 3.15 2.28
CA GLY A 142 -23.13 1.99 1.39
C GLY A 142 -21.68 1.58 1.18
N ILE A 143 -20.72 2.29 1.75
CA ILE A 143 -19.29 1.93 1.76
C ILE A 143 -19.08 0.93 2.90
N MET A 144 -19.13 -0.36 2.56
CA MET A 144 -19.11 -1.46 3.53
C MET A 144 -17.71 -2.09 3.59
N CYS A 145 -17.25 -2.41 4.80
CA CYS A 145 -16.04 -3.20 4.98
C CYS A 145 -16.34 -4.68 4.74
N GLU A 146 -15.80 -5.28 3.67
CA GLU A 146 -15.86 -6.74 3.49
C GLU A 146 -14.81 -7.44 4.34
N SER A 147 -13.66 -6.81 4.49
CA SER A 147 -12.57 -7.26 5.36
C SER A 147 -11.89 -6.06 6.01
N SER A 148 -11.16 -6.28 7.10
CA SER A 148 -10.42 -5.21 7.79
C SER A 148 -9.11 -5.71 8.36
N VAL A 149 -8.23 -4.77 8.71
CA VAL A 149 -7.03 -5.04 9.50
C VAL A 149 -7.45 -5.55 10.87
N ARG A 150 -6.85 -6.67 11.31
CA ARG A 150 -7.14 -7.26 12.63
C ARG A 150 -6.63 -6.33 13.74
N SER A 151 -7.47 -6.11 14.74
CA SER A 151 -7.04 -5.54 16.01
C SER A 151 -6.19 -6.57 16.73
N SER A 152 -4.89 -6.33 16.89
CA SER A 152 -4.02 -7.12 17.76
C SER A 152 -4.19 -6.64 19.22
N GLY A 153 -5.40 -6.78 19.76
CA GLY A 153 -5.77 -6.37 21.10
C GLY A 153 -6.40 -7.48 21.89
N GLU A 154 -5.68 -7.93 22.89
CA GLU A 154 -6.13 -8.61 24.12
C GLU A 154 -7.20 -9.70 24.02
N GLY A 155 -6.74 -10.94 24.22
CA GLY A 155 -7.54 -11.93 24.94
C GLY A 155 -8.54 -12.70 24.15
N SER A 156 -8.29 -13.17 22.97
CA SER A 156 -9.12 -14.23 22.40
C SER A 156 -8.35 -15.53 22.23
N ARG A 157 -8.60 -16.37 23.23
CA ARG A 157 -8.80 -17.81 23.17
C ARG A 157 -8.67 -18.39 21.76
N TRP A 158 -7.90 -19.44 21.67
CA TRP A 158 -7.66 -20.33 20.54
C TRP A 158 -8.96 -20.99 20.02
N GLU A 159 -9.83 -20.26 19.31
CA GLU A 159 -11.00 -20.84 18.65
C GLU A 159 -11.45 -19.90 17.55
N ASP A 160 -11.10 -20.19 16.33
CA ASP A 160 -11.81 -20.27 15.07
C ASP A 160 -10.91 -19.92 13.85
N PRO A 161 -10.62 -20.89 12.97
CA PRO A 161 -9.98 -20.60 11.69
C PRO A 161 -10.91 -19.93 10.67
N GLY A 162 -12.15 -19.62 11.07
CA GLY A 162 -13.19 -18.99 10.25
C GLY A 162 -13.67 -17.62 10.75
N GLY A 163 -12.99 -17.02 11.73
CA GLY A 163 -13.41 -15.75 12.32
C GLY A 163 -13.58 -14.66 11.26
N ALA A 164 -14.83 -14.28 10.98
CA ALA A 164 -15.18 -13.08 10.23
C ALA A 164 -14.40 -11.90 10.84
N ALA A 165 -13.75 -11.09 9.99
CA ALA A 165 -13.02 -9.93 10.45
C ALA A 165 -13.93 -9.08 11.33
N GLU A 166 -13.45 -8.65 12.49
CA GLU A 166 -14.18 -7.98 13.58
C GLU A 166 -15.11 -6.83 13.10
N HIS A 167 -14.84 -6.28 11.93
CA HIS A 167 -15.57 -5.15 11.33
C HIS A 167 -16.23 -5.50 9.97
N SER A 168 -16.27 -6.78 9.59
CA SER A 168 -16.87 -7.20 8.32
C SER A 168 -18.38 -6.94 8.31
N GLY A 169 -18.90 -6.49 7.18
CA GLY A 169 -20.31 -6.20 6.99
C GLY A 169 -20.80 -4.91 7.65
N GLN A 170 -19.90 -4.07 8.16
CA GLN A 170 -20.28 -2.78 8.74
C GLN A 170 -19.91 -1.60 7.83
N PRO A 171 -20.73 -0.53 7.82
CA PRO A 171 -20.39 0.70 7.12
C PRO A 171 -19.10 1.33 7.69
N LEU A 172 -18.17 1.69 6.82
CA LEU A 172 -16.90 2.32 7.22
C LEU A 172 -17.12 3.57 8.07
N VAL A 173 -18.06 4.43 7.67
CA VAL A 173 -18.38 5.67 8.40
C VAL A 173 -18.90 5.40 9.81
N LYS A 174 -19.69 4.34 10.00
CA LYS A 174 -20.17 3.94 11.34
C LYS A 174 -18.99 3.51 12.22
N LEU A 175 -18.02 2.78 11.66
CA LEU A 175 -16.82 2.35 12.38
C LEU A 175 -15.96 3.56 12.78
N LEU A 176 -15.72 4.48 11.86
CA LEU A 176 -14.95 5.69 12.14
C LEU A 176 -15.62 6.56 13.22
N ASN A 177 -16.95 6.72 13.15
CA ASN A 177 -17.71 7.47 14.15
C ASN A 177 -17.75 6.78 15.53
N SER A 178 -17.61 5.46 15.59
CA SER A 178 -17.51 4.71 16.86
C SER A 178 -16.11 4.79 17.49
N GLY A 179 -15.16 5.50 16.87
CA GLY A 179 -13.81 5.70 17.37
C GLY A 179 -12.80 4.66 16.89
N VAL A 180 -13.17 3.78 15.95
CA VAL A 180 -12.22 2.88 15.30
C VAL A 180 -11.29 3.71 14.40
N ASN A 181 -9.99 3.56 14.60
CA ASN A 181 -8.98 4.22 13.79
C ASN A 181 -8.03 3.16 13.21
N PHE A 182 -8.19 2.87 11.93
CA PHE A 182 -7.43 1.83 11.23
C PHE A 182 -5.94 2.17 11.15
N CYS A 183 -5.58 3.44 11.05
CA CYS A 183 -4.18 3.88 11.02
C CYS A 183 -3.47 3.61 12.36
N ARG A 184 -4.19 3.75 13.46
CA ARG A 184 -3.67 3.45 14.79
C ARG A 184 -3.50 1.96 15.02
N LEU A 185 -4.44 1.15 14.51
CA LEU A 185 -4.37 -0.31 14.57
C LEU A 185 -3.18 -0.83 13.76
N GLN A 186 -3.01 -0.36 12.54
CA GLN A 186 -1.92 -0.77 11.64
C GLN A 186 -0.54 -0.39 12.20
N ARG A 187 -0.39 0.81 12.79
CA ARG A 187 0.85 1.25 13.44
C ARG A 187 1.24 0.31 14.59
N LYS A 188 0.30 -0.02 15.48
CA LYS A 188 0.57 -0.93 16.60
C LYS A 188 1.06 -2.30 16.13
N THR A 189 0.47 -2.86 15.08
CA THR A 189 0.88 -4.15 14.52
C THR A 189 2.28 -4.09 13.93
N THR A 190 2.61 -3.01 13.22
CA THR A 190 3.95 -2.80 12.65
C THR A 190 5.00 -2.63 13.75
N ASP A 191 4.69 -1.87 14.81
CA ASP A 191 5.59 -1.63 15.93
C ASP A 191 5.91 -2.95 16.66
N VAL A 192 4.91 -3.80 16.91
CA VAL A 192 5.10 -5.12 17.53
C VAL A 192 5.97 -6.03 16.65
N ALA A 193 5.70 -6.10 15.35
CA ALA A 193 6.50 -6.90 14.42
C ALA A 193 7.97 -6.43 14.39
N MET A 194 8.19 -5.11 14.39
CA MET A 194 9.51 -4.51 14.42
C MET A 194 10.27 -4.82 15.71
N LEU A 195 9.58 -4.74 16.86
CA LEU A 195 10.15 -5.13 18.15
C LEU A 195 10.55 -6.60 18.19
N VAL A 196 9.69 -7.52 17.71
CA VAL A 196 9.98 -8.95 17.66
C VAL A 196 11.21 -9.22 16.79
N THR A 197 11.29 -8.63 15.60
CA THR A 197 12.45 -8.80 14.71
C THR A 197 13.73 -8.24 15.32
N MET A 198 13.68 -7.11 16.01
CA MET A 198 14.82 -6.55 16.73
C MET A 198 15.28 -7.47 17.87
N PHE A 199 14.37 -8.03 18.68
CA PHE A 199 14.70 -8.97 19.74
C PHE A 199 15.35 -10.24 19.20
N VAL A 200 14.82 -10.81 18.11
CA VAL A 200 15.41 -11.99 17.46
C VAL A 200 16.83 -11.66 16.96
N TRP A 201 17.01 -10.51 16.34
CA TRP A 201 18.34 -10.09 15.86
C TRP A 201 19.35 -9.90 17.02
N PHE A 202 18.96 -9.22 18.09
CA PHE A 202 19.78 -9.05 19.28
C PHE A 202 20.17 -10.41 19.91
N PHE A 203 19.21 -11.32 19.99
CA PHE A 203 19.48 -12.68 20.51
C PHE A 203 20.51 -13.41 19.66
N MET A 204 20.40 -13.35 18.34
CA MET A 204 21.37 -13.96 17.42
C MET A 204 22.75 -13.34 17.55
N VAL A 205 22.86 -12.02 17.71
CA VAL A 205 24.13 -11.33 17.95
C VAL A 205 24.75 -11.76 19.27
N ILE A 206 23.99 -11.85 20.36
CA ILE A 206 24.47 -12.30 21.66
C ILE A 206 24.99 -13.74 21.57
N VAL A 207 24.25 -14.65 20.96
CA VAL A 207 24.67 -16.04 20.75
C VAL A 207 25.97 -16.10 19.95
N TYR A 208 26.07 -15.31 18.88
CA TYR A 208 27.28 -15.24 18.07
C TYR A 208 28.50 -14.72 18.87
N VAL A 209 28.33 -13.63 19.63
CA VAL A 209 29.38 -13.07 20.46
C VAL A 209 29.86 -14.06 21.54
N VAL A 210 28.89 -14.72 22.23
CA VAL A 210 29.22 -15.73 23.24
C VAL A 210 29.98 -16.91 22.61
N TYR A 211 29.53 -17.37 21.44
CA TYR A 211 30.21 -18.45 20.71
C TYR A 211 31.66 -18.02 20.31
N TYR A 212 31.82 -16.83 19.74
CA TYR A 212 33.10 -16.28 19.32
C TYR A 212 34.08 -16.11 20.51
N VAL A 213 33.58 -15.56 21.62
CA VAL A 213 34.40 -15.38 22.82
C VAL A 213 34.83 -16.73 23.39
N ARG A 214 33.93 -17.73 23.45
CA ARG A 214 34.30 -19.10 23.91
C ARG A 214 35.35 -19.75 23.01
N GLN A 215 35.21 -19.59 21.70
CA GLN A 215 36.18 -20.16 20.75
C GLN A 215 37.54 -19.50 20.88
N ASN A 216 37.61 -18.16 20.96
CA ASN A 216 38.86 -17.45 21.19
C ASN A 216 39.50 -17.78 22.54
N GLN A 217 38.71 -17.94 23.60
CA GLN A 217 39.26 -18.36 24.90
C GLN A 217 39.86 -19.77 24.83
N ALA A 218 39.28 -20.68 24.08
CA ALA A 218 39.82 -22.02 23.87
C ALA A 218 41.16 -22.00 23.11
N GLU A 219 41.26 -21.16 22.08
CA GLU A 219 42.53 -20.97 21.34
C GLU A 219 43.60 -20.31 22.20
N THR A 220 43.23 -19.28 22.94
CA THR A 220 44.15 -18.59 23.85
C THR A 220 44.69 -19.52 24.94
N ARG A 221 43.85 -20.41 25.50
CA ARG A 221 44.28 -21.43 26.45
C ARG A 221 45.24 -22.44 25.84
N ARG A 222 44.99 -22.91 24.62
CA ARG A 222 45.91 -23.82 23.89
C ARG A 222 47.26 -23.13 23.61
N HIS A 223 47.26 -21.87 23.24
CA HIS A 223 48.47 -21.08 23.05
C HIS A 223 49.27 -20.91 24.34
N LEU A 224 48.60 -20.64 25.46
CA LEU A 224 49.23 -20.53 26.77
C LEU A 224 49.82 -21.86 27.26
N GLU A 225 49.13 -22.98 27.00
CA GLU A 225 49.65 -24.32 27.31
C GLU A 225 50.87 -24.66 26.47
N TYR A 226 50.82 -24.28 25.17
CA TYR A 226 51.99 -24.46 24.29
C TYR A 226 53.20 -23.62 24.74
N LEU A 227 53.01 -22.38 25.14
CA LEU A 227 54.05 -21.51 25.67
C LEU A 227 54.62 -22.02 27.01
N LYS A 228 53.79 -22.64 27.84
CA LYS A 228 54.25 -23.28 29.10
C LYS A 228 55.04 -24.57 28.88
N SER A 229 54.79 -25.27 27.76
CA SER A 229 55.53 -26.50 27.40
C SER A 229 56.85 -26.25 26.72
N LEU A 230 57.17 -24.99 26.35
CA LEU A 230 58.47 -24.63 25.80
C LEU A 230 59.53 -24.63 26.89
N PRO A 231 60.66 -25.28 26.68
CA PRO A 231 61.74 -25.27 27.68
C PRO A 231 62.25 -23.84 27.89
N SER A 232 62.34 -23.45 29.16
CA SER A 232 62.87 -22.13 29.57
C SER A 232 64.21 -21.87 28.96
N PRO A 233 64.46 -20.72 28.29
CA PRO A 233 65.79 -20.42 27.78
C PRO A 233 66.76 -20.31 28.97
N ARG A 234 67.74 -21.21 28.98
CA ARG A 234 68.90 -21.15 29.94
C ARG A 234 69.48 -19.75 29.83
N LYS A 235 69.47 -19.01 30.91
CA LYS A 235 70.32 -17.81 31.08
C LYS A 235 71.71 -18.27 31.03
N THR A 236 72.39 -18.10 29.93
CA THR A 236 73.86 -18.09 29.87
C THR A 236 74.36 -16.81 30.53
N LEU A 237 74.81 -16.95 31.76
CA LEU A 237 75.60 -15.95 32.40
C LEU A 237 76.92 -15.86 31.59
N THR A 238 77.05 -14.85 30.77
CA THR A 238 78.33 -14.40 30.28
C THR A 238 78.92 -13.41 31.30
N GLU A 239 79.83 -13.92 32.04
CA GLU A 239 80.79 -13.18 32.78
C GLU A 239 81.60 -12.25 31.84
N THR A 240 81.47 -10.97 32.05
CA THR A 240 82.30 -10.00 31.32
C THR A 240 83.14 -9.22 32.32
N ASP A 241 84.39 -9.43 32.08
CA ASP A 241 85.49 -8.85 32.75
C ASP A 241 85.43 -7.35 32.99
N THR A 242 85.83 -7.02 34.19
CA THR A 242 86.30 -5.73 34.63
C THR A 242 87.51 -5.29 33.79
N ILE A 243 87.43 -4.17 33.10
CA ILE A 243 88.57 -3.39 32.69
C ILE A 243 88.59 -2.08 33.45
N SER A 244 89.48 -2.01 34.41
CA SER A 244 89.97 -0.82 35.05
C SER A 244 90.89 -0.06 34.11
N THR A 245 90.72 1.21 33.94
CA THR A 245 91.70 2.26 33.63
C THR A 245 91.09 3.57 34.07
N GLY A 246 91.50 4.35 34.99
CA GLY A 246 92.81 4.95 35.31
C GLY A 246 93.10 6.14 34.37
N LEU A 247 92.76 7.32 34.73
CA LEU A 247 93.32 8.65 34.72
C LEU A 247 92.28 9.72 34.64
#